data_66e07db05729b864d2efcad41c94c51b
#
_entry.id   66e07db05729b864d2efcad41c94c51b
#
_cell.length_a   1.000
_cell.length_b   1.000
_cell.length_c   1.000
_cell.angle_alpha   90.00
_cell.angle_beta   90.00
_cell.angle_gamma   90.00
#
_symmetry.space_group_name_H-M   'P 1'
#
loop_
_entity.id
_entity.type
_entity.pdbx_description
1 polymer ?
#
loop_
_entity_poly.entity_id
_entity_poly.type
_entity_poly.pdbx_seq_one_letter_code
_entity_poly.pdbx_strand_id
1 'polypeptide(L)'
;PALATLSDNGLFAIRFEADVPAVLQPLEDLRDDVSDAWVAQTMQQQLLALAENIAPQVSLDAPLASFGLIENIEDDMMRSDSVDGTPPTLLSRAFETALGSATVLEDSDGVIVLIPRVEHAADLNNSQVKSLQNILGDRINAALAKDIFEAFGNAAREAVDVNINQTTLRSVNSNLLGGG
;
A
#
# COMPACT_ATOMS: atom_id res chain seq x y z
N PRO A 1 5.36 -28.23 26.91
CA PRO A 1 5.04 -28.12 25.49
C PRO A 1 3.63 -27.58 25.31
N ALA A 2 3.44 -26.63 24.41
CA ALA A 2 2.14 -26.18 23.97
C ALA A 2 1.68 -27.06 22.81
N LEU A 3 0.43 -27.53 22.85
CA LEU A 3 -0.20 -28.28 21.78
C LEU A 3 -0.98 -27.30 20.89
N ALA A 4 -0.80 -27.39 19.59
CA ALA A 4 -1.58 -26.64 18.62
C ALA A 4 -2.12 -27.58 17.52
N THR A 5 -3.31 -27.25 17.02
CA THR A 5 -4.00 -27.99 15.96
C THR A 5 -3.81 -27.24 14.63
N LEU A 6 -3.49 -27.97 13.58
CA LEU A 6 -3.46 -27.48 12.21
C LEU A 6 -4.86 -27.50 11.58
N SER A 7 -5.05 -26.77 10.51
CA SER A 7 -6.34 -26.70 9.78
C SER A 7 -6.78 -28.02 9.15
N ASP A 8 -5.88 -28.98 9.00
CA ASP A 8 -6.10 -30.36 8.51
C ASP A 8 -6.34 -31.39 9.62
N ASN A 9 -6.59 -30.93 10.85
CA ASN A 9 -6.70 -31.75 12.08
C ASN A 9 -5.40 -32.43 12.52
N GLY A 10 -4.26 -32.06 11.96
CA GLY A 10 -2.96 -32.49 12.47
C GLY A 10 -2.66 -31.86 13.84
N LEU A 11 -1.98 -32.59 14.69
CA LEU A 11 -1.53 -32.13 16.00
C LEU A 11 0.00 -31.94 15.98
N PHE A 12 0.47 -30.80 16.46
CA PHE A 12 1.89 -30.61 16.70
C PHE A 12 2.15 -30.08 18.11
N ALA A 13 3.28 -30.45 18.67
CA ALA A 13 3.72 -29.99 19.98
C ALA A 13 4.95 -29.09 19.82
N ILE A 14 4.87 -27.89 20.37
CA ILE A 14 6.01 -26.97 20.44
C ILE A 14 6.56 -26.99 21.85
N ARG A 15 7.85 -27.20 21.99
CA ARG A 15 8.58 -27.03 23.23
C ARG A 15 9.54 -25.86 23.06
N PHE A 16 9.35 -24.82 23.84
CA PHE A 16 10.32 -23.76 23.98
C PHE A 16 11.49 -24.28 24.83
N GLU A 17 12.71 -24.25 24.29
CA GLU A 17 13.89 -24.77 24.98
C GLU A 17 14.72 -23.70 25.63
N ALA A 18 14.94 -22.59 24.93
CA ALA A 18 15.70 -21.46 25.45
C ALA A 18 15.40 -20.19 24.65
N ASP A 19 15.53 -19.05 25.32
CA ASP A 19 15.64 -17.75 24.67
C ASP A 19 17.12 -17.49 24.36
N VAL A 20 17.45 -17.39 23.07
CA VAL A 20 18.80 -17.07 22.64
C VAL A 20 18.88 -15.56 22.42
N PRO A 21 19.55 -14.82 23.30
CA PRO A 21 19.69 -13.38 23.12
C PRO A 21 20.42 -13.07 21.81
N ALA A 22 20.01 -12.00 21.13
CA ALA A 22 20.69 -11.51 19.94
C ALA A 22 22.14 -11.12 20.29
N VAL A 23 23.09 -11.74 19.61
CA VAL A 23 24.53 -11.46 19.76
C VAL A 23 25.03 -10.88 18.45
N LEU A 24 25.84 -9.81 18.52
CA LEU A 24 26.50 -9.26 17.35
C LEU A 24 27.49 -10.31 16.82
N GLN A 25 27.32 -10.66 15.55
CA GLN A 25 28.29 -11.56 14.88
C GLN A 25 29.61 -10.82 14.62
N PRO A 26 30.75 -11.49 14.71
CA PRO A 26 32.04 -10.90 14.36
C PRO A 26 32.03 -10.40 12.89
N LEU A 27 32.66 -9.26 12.64
CA LEU A 27 32.77 -8.71 11.29
C LEU A 27 33.49 -9.67 10.32
N GLU A 28 34.37 -10.51 10.84
CA GLU A 28 35.11 -11.48 10.03
C GLU A 28 34.17 -12.49 9.37
N ASP A 29 33.13 -12.91 10.07
CA ASP A 29 32.14 -13.87 9.58
C ASP A 29 31.13 -13.22 8.59
N LEU A 30 30.98 -11.89 8.67
CA LEU A 30 29.99 -11.12 7.86
C LEU A 30 30.67 -10.30 6.75
N ARG A 31 31.99 -10.35 6.62
CA ARG A 31 32.75 -9.44 5.73
C ARG A 31 32.25 -9.51 4.27
N ASP A 32 32.03 -10.70 3.77
CA ASP A 32 31.61 -10.93 2.39
C ASP A 32 30.18 -10.43 2.19
N ASP A 33 29.26 -10.78 3.09
CA ASP A 33 27.86 -10.34 3.05
C ASP A 33 27.75 -8.81 3.13
N VAL A 34 28.53 -8.17 4.00
CA VAL A 34 28.57 -6.70 4.13
C VAL A 34 29.16 -6.05 2.88
N SER A 35 30.20 -6.65 2.29
CA SER A 35 30.80 -6.18 1.05
C SER A 35 29.80 -6.24 -0.11
N ASP A 36 29.11 -7.37 -0.26
CA ASP A 36 28.11 -7.56 -1.31
C ASP A 36 26.91 -6.62 -1.14
N ALA A 37 26.41 -6.47 0.07
CA ALA A 37 25.37 -5.53 0.40
C ALA A 37 25.77 -4.07 0.11
N TRP A 38 27.02 -3.69 0.44
CA TRP A 38 27.54 -2.35 0.16
C TRP A 38 27.68 -2.10 -1.35
N VAL A 39 28.15 -3.08 -2.10
CA VAL A 39 28.26 -2.99 -3.58
C VAL A 39 26.88 -2.83 -4.19
N ALA A 40 25.91 -3.66 -3.78
CA ALA A 40 24.54 -3.59 -4.27
C ALA A 40 23.91 -2.22 -3.96
N GLN A 41 24.06 -1.72 -2.72
CA GLN A 41 23.56 -0.41 -2.31
C GLN A 41 24.21 0.73 -3.11
N THR A 42 25.54 0.65 -3.32
CA THR A 42 26.27 1.68 -4.07
C THR A 42 25.84 1.70 -5.54
N MET A 43 25.66 0.52 -6.16
CA MET A 43 25.12 0.41 -7.52
C MET A 43 23.73 1.02 -7.63
N GLN A 44 22.84 0.71 -6.70
CA GLN A 44 21.47 1.27 -6.70
C GLN A 44 21.48 2.79 -6.59
N GLN A 45 22.32 3.35 -5.71
CA GLN A 45 22.47 4.81 -5.59
C GLN A 45 23.01 5.46 -6.87
N GLN A 46 23.98 4.83 -7.53
CA GLN A 46 24.54 5.34 -8.79
C GLN A 46 23.51 5.26 -9.93
N LEU A 47 22.74 4.17 -10.01
CA LEU A 47 21.67 4.01 -10.99
C LEU A 47 20.58 5.07 -10.78
N LEU A 48 20.17 5.30 -9.53
CA LEU A 48 19.17 6.33 -9.20
C LEU A 48 19.67 7.72 -9.62
N ALA A 49 20.90 8.10 -9.25
CA ALA A 49 21.48 9.38 -9.61
C ALA A 49 21.61 9.55 -11.14
N LEU A 50 21.94 8.47 -11.84
CA LEU A 50 21.99 8.47 -13.32
C LEU A 50 20.60 8.66 -13.91
N ALA A 51 19.59 7.92 -13.41
CA ALA A 51 18.22 8.02 -13.87
C ALA A 51 17.62 9.40 -13.62
N GLU A 52 17.86 10.01 -12.47
CA GLU A 52 17.45 11.38 -12.14
C GLU A 52 18.09 12.43 -13.07
N ASN A 53 19.35 12.21 -13.48
CA ASN A 53 20.05 13.08 -14.43
C ASN A 53 19.50 12.93 -15.87
N ILE A 54 19.13 11.72 -16.26
CA ILE A 54 18.62 11.40 -17.58
C ILE A 54 17.14 11.79 -17.71
N ALA A 55 16.33 11.59 -16.70
CA ALA A 55 14.89 11.79 -16.76
C ALA A 55 14.44 13.14 -17.38
N PRO A 56 15.04 14.29 -17.04
CA PRO A 56 14.69 15.56 -17.67
C PRO A 56 15.05 15.66 -19.16
N GLN A 57 15.94 14.80 -19.64
CA GLN A 57 16.44 14.79 -21.02
C GLN A 57 15.67 13.81 -21.88
N VAL A 58 14.94 12.89 -21.26
CA VAL A 58 14.12 11.89 -21.95
C VAL A 58 12.78 12.53 -22.30
N SER A 59 12.41 12.47 -23.57
CA SER A 59 11.13 12.91 -24.11
C SER A 59 10.52 11.80 -24.97
N LEU A 60 9.25 11.93 -25.30
CA LEU A 60 8.54 10.95 -26.14
C LEU A 60 9.21 10.72 -27.50
N ASP A 61 9.92 11.71 -28.02
CA ASP A 61 10.60 11.67 -29.33
C ASP A 61 12.10 11.35 -29.23
N ALA A 62 12.64 11.24 -28.01
CA ALA A 62 14.06 10.97 -27.81
C ALA A 62 14.36 9.47 -28.02
N PRO A 63 15.44 9.12 -28.70
CA PRO A 63 15.84 7.71 -28.81
C PRO A 63 16.35 7.18 -27.46
N LEU A 64 15.51 6.46 -26.72
CA LEU A 64 15.81 5.96 -25.38
C LEU A 64 17.07 5.10 -25.33
N ALA A 65 17.35 4.38 -26.42
CA ALA A 65 18.58 3.59 -26.57
C ALA A 65 19.86 4.42 -26.45
N SER A 66 19.83 5.72 -26.81
CA SER A 66 21.00 6.60 -26.66
C SER A 66 21.39 6.87 -25.22
N PHE A 67 20.46 6.67 -24.28
CA PHE A 67 20.66 6.77 -22.85
C PHE A 67 20.97 5.42 -22.17
N GLY A 68 21.06 4.33 -22.96
CA GLY A 68 21.26 2.99 -22.44
C GLY A 68 20.00 2.39 -21.79
N LEU A 69 18.82 2.96 -22.04
CA LEU A 69 17.55 2.49 -21.50
C LEU A 69 16.98 1.39 -22.40
N ILE A 70 16.35 0.38 -21.74
CA ILE A 70 15.54 -0.64 -22.41
C ILE A 70 14.10 -0.15 -22.37
N GLU A 71 13.50 0.01 -23.56
CA GLU A 71 12.11 0.48 -23.66
C GLU A 71 11.14 -0.70 -23.50
N ASN A 72 10.18 -0.52 -22.59
CA ASN A 72 8.98 -1.33 -22.47
C ASN A 72 7.77 -0.43 -22.68
N ILE A 73 6.80 -0.87 -23.45
CA ILE A 73 5.57 -0.13 -23.72
C ILE A 73 4.41 -0.94 -23.14
N GLU A 74 3.65 -0.32 -22.26
CA GLU A 74 2.42 -0.87 -21.71
C GLU A 74 1.25 -0.01 -22.19
N ASP A 75 0.25 -0.64 -22.80
CA ASP A 75 -0.93 0.03 -23.35
C ASP A 75 -2.18 -0.30 -22.56
N ASP A 76 -3.15 0.61 -22.58
CA ASP A 76 -4.51 0.44 -22.02
C ASP A 76 -4.55 0.05 -20.51
N MET A 77 -3.55 0.48 -19.74
CA MET A 77 -3.45 0.17 -18.32
C MET A 77 -4.40 1.01 -17.48
N MET A 78 -5.08 0.38 -16.53
CA MET A 78 -5.87 1.07 -15.52
C MET A 78 -5.04 1.30 -14.25
N ARG A 79 -5.43 2.28 -13.45
CA ARG A 79 -4.76 2.59 -12.17
C ARG A 79 -4.71 1.40 -11.19
N SER A 80 -5.67 0.47 -11.31
CA SER A 80 -5.77 -0.73 -10.47
C SER A 80 -4.98 -1.92 -10.98
N ASP A 81 -4.42 -1.83 -12.17
CA ASP A 81 -3.66 -2.93 -12.77
C ASP A 81 -2.25 -3.02 -12.18
N SER A 82 -1.52 -4.02 -12.56
CA SER A 82 -0.13 -4.24 -12.18
C SER A 82 0.66 -4.70 -13.40
N VAL A 83 1.91 -4.30 -13.47
CA VAL A 83 2.85 -4.76 -14.49
C VAL A 83 3.81 -5.74 -13.82
N ASP A 84 3.95 -6.94 -14.38
CA ASP A 84 4.80 -7.97 -13.80
C ASP A 84 6.27 -7.51 -13.75
N GLY A 85 6.94 -7.80 -12.64
CA GLY A 85 8.33 -7.41 -12.44
C GLY A 85 8.55 -5.91 -12.20
N THR A 86 7.52 -5.18 -11.82
CA THR A 86 7.63 -3.76 -11.47
C THR A 86 7.05 -3.45 -10.09
N PRO A 87 7.46 -2.33 -9.47
CA PRO A 87 6.89 -1.92 -8.20
C PRO A 87 5.38 -1.71 -8.27
N PRO A 88 4.60 -2.08 -7.25
CA PRO A 88 3.15 -1.89 -7.23
C PRO A 88 2.73 -0.41 -7.30
N THR A 89 3.65 0.51 -7.08
CA THR A 89 3.44 1.95 -7.18
C THR A 89 3.59 2.50 -8.61
N LEU A 90 4.02 1.69 -9.58
CA LEU A 90 4.30 2.12 -10.95
C LEU A 90 3.10 2.85 -11.58
N LEU A 91 1.94 2.20 -11.60
CA LEU A 91 0.75 2.78 -12.24
C LEU A 91 0.17 3.97 -11.48
N SER A 92 0.20 3.97 -10.15
CA SER A 92 -0.20 5.16 -9.39
C SER A 92 0.69 6.36 -9.72
N ARG A 93 1.99 6.15 -9.85
CA ARG A 93 2.93 7.19 -10.29
C ARG A 93 2.71 7.62 -11.74
N ALA A 94 2.37 6.68 -12.63
CA ALA A 94 2.03 7.00 -14.02
C ALA A 94 0.87 8.00 -14.10
N PHE A 95 -0.20 7.76 -13.34
CA PHE A 95 -1.37 8.63 -13.29
C PHE A 95 -1.20 9.93 -12.48
N GLU A 96 -0.11 10.06 -11.73
CA GLU A 96 0.27 11.29 -11.01
C GLU A 96 1.24 12.16 -11.82
N THR A 97 1.94 11.55 -12.79
CA THR A 97 2.94 12.22 -13.61
C THR A 97 2.27 12.89 -14.80
N ALA A 98 2.68 14.12 -15.12
CA ALA A 98 2.16 14.81 -16.29
C ALA A 98 2.51 14.08 -17.59
N LEU A 99 1.60 14.09 -18.56
CA LEU A 99 1.82 13.45 -19.87
C LEU A 99 3.08 13.98 -20.52
N GLY A 100 3.90 13.09 -21.05
CA GLY A 100 5.17 13.40 -21.70
C GLY A 100 6.31 13.76 -20.75
N SER A 101 6.07 13.81 -19.45
CA SER A 101 7.11 14.05 -18.44
C SER A 101 7.67 12.74 -17.92
N ALA A 102 8.98 12.69 -17.67
CA ALA A 102 9.60 11.52 -17.08
C ALA A 102 9.61 11.62 -15.55
N THR A 103 9.36 10.50 -14.88
CA THR A 103 9.56 10.32 -13.45
C THR A 103 10.39 9.08 -13.17
N VAL A 104 11.10 9.06 -12.06
CA VAL A 104 11.99 7.96 -11.67
C VAL A 104 11.35 7.18 -10.53
N LEU A 105 11.42 5.85 -10.62
CA LEU A 105 11.01 4.92 -9.56
C LEU A 105 12.15 3.96 -9.26
N GLU A 106 12.36 3.71 -7.97
CA GLU A 106 13.25 2.64 -7.52
C GLU A 106 12.52 1.30 -7.56
N ASP A 107 13.25 0.27 -7.98
CA ASP A 107 12.82 -1.12 -7.92
C ASP A 107 13.87 -1.95 -7.20
N SER A 108 13.52 -3.19 -6.83
CA SER A 108 14.43 -4.13 -6.16
C SER A 108 15.68 -4.44 -6.97
N ASP A 109 15.54 -4.49 -8.29
CA ASP A 109 16.59 -4.92 -9.21
C ASP A 109 17.16 -3.79 -10.08
N GLY A 110 16.71 -2.54 -9.85
CA GLY A 110 17.18 -1.43 -10.66
C GLY A 110 16.38 -0.14 -10.47
N VAL A 111 16.31 0.64 -11.54
CA VAL A 111 15.60 1.93 -11.56
C VAL A 111 14.78 2.02 -12.84
N ILE A 112 13.55 2.46 -12.72
CA ILE A 112 12.61 2.62 -13.82
C ILE A 112 12.45 4.12 -14.12
N VAL A 113 12.60 4.51 -15.37
CA VAL A 113 12.21 5.83 -15.85
C VAL A 113 10.88 5.69 -16.57
N LEU A 114 9.83 6.25 -15.98
CA LEU A 114 8.46 6.15 -16.46
C LEU A 114 8.03 7.42 -17.18
N ILE A 115 7.40 7.28 -18.34
CA ILE A 115 6.84 8.40 -19.11
C ILE A 115 5.42 8.07 -19.53
N PRO A 116 4.39 8.71 -18.97
CA PRO A 116 3.02 8.57 -19.47
C PRO A 116 2.91 9.22 -20.84
N ARG A 117 2.47 8.47 -21.85
CA ARG A 117 2.35 8.96 -23.23
C ARG A 117 0.98 9.49 -23.56
N VAL A 118 -0.04 8.73 -23.16
CA VAL A 118 -1.44 9.02 -23.47
C VAL A 118 -2.30 8.71 -22.26
N GLU A 119 -3.31 9.52 -22.04
CA GLU A 119 -4.35 9.26 -21.06
C GLU A 119 -5.70 9.24 -21.78
N HIS A 120 -6.44 8.18 -21.59
CA HIS A 120 -7.80 8.03 -22.12
C HIS A 120 -8.81 8.12 -20.99
N ALA A 121 -9.94 8.76 -21.27
CA ALA A 121 -11.07 8.69 -20.36
C ALA A 121 -11.53 7.23 -20.22
N ALA A 122 -11.95 6.84 -19.00
CA ALA A 122 -12.45 5.49 -18.77
C ALA A 122 -13.63 5.15 -19.70
N ASP A 123 -13.54 3.98 -20.35
CA ASP A 123 -14.68 3.49 -21.12
C ASP A 123 -15.79 3.01 -20.18
N LEU A 124 -16.85 3.80 -20.08
CA LEU A 124 -18.02 3.49 -19.25
C LEU A 124 -18.79 2.23 -19.69
N ASN A 125 -18.50 1.68 -20.86
CA ASN A 125 -19.07 0.41 -21.31
C ASN A 125 -18.27 -0.81 -20.86
N ASN A 126 -17.03 -0.61 -20.43
CA ASN A 126 -16.19 -1.67 -19.90
C ASN A 126 -16.80 -2.25 -18.61
N SER A 127 -16.85 -3.58 -18.50
CA SER A 127 -17.45 -4.29 -17.38
C SER A 127 -16.74 -4.03 -16.05
N GLN A 128 -15.42 -3.88 -16.08
CA GLN A 128 -14.61 -3.58 -14.88
C GLN A 128 -14.88 -2.16 -14.39
N VAL A 129 -14.98 -1.19 -15.31
CA VAL A 129 -15.34 0.20 -14.96
C VAL A 129 -16.74 0.28 -14.37
N LYS A 130 -17.72 -0.43 -14.95
CA LYS A 130 -19.07 -0.54 -14.39
C LYS A 130 -19.09 -1.15 -13.00
N SER A 131 -18.34 -2.23 -12.80
CA SER A 131 -18.22 -2.86 -11.48
C SER A 131 -17.65 -1.90 -10.45
N LEU A 132 -16.58 -1.18 -10.79
CA LEU A 132 -15.96 -0.19 -9.93
C LEU A 132 -16.93 0.98 -9.61
N GLN A 133 -17.65 1.48 -10.60
CA GLN A 133 -18.66 2.52 -10.38
C GLN A 133 -19.75 2.07 -9.41
N ASN A 134 -20.24 0.83 -9.53
CA ASN A 134 -21.24 0.28 -8.62
C ASN A 134 -20.67 0.18 -7.19
N ILE A 135 -19.46 -0.37 -7.02
CA ILE A 135 -18.81 -0.47 -5.71
C ILE A 135 -18.61 0.90 -5.06
N LEU A 136 -18.16 1.88 -5.83
CA LEU A 136 -17.98 3.25 -5.33
C LEU A 136 -19.32 3.90 -5.01
N GLY A 137 -20.34 3.72 -5.85
CA GLY A 137 -21.70 4.20 -5.61
C GLY A 137 -22.28 3.64 -4.31
N ASP A 138 -22.16 2.34 -4.10
CA ASP A 138 -22.64 1.69 -2.87
C ASP A 138 -21.91 2.20 -1.63
N ARG A 139 -20.60 2.39 -1.70
CA ARG A 139 -19.81 2.96 -0.59
C ARG A 139 -20.23 4.40 -0.27
N ILE A 140 -20.41 5.24 -1.28
CA ILE A 140 -20.85 6.63 -1.10
C ILE A 140 -22.26 6.66 -0.49
N ASN A 141 -23.17 5.83 -1.00
CA ASN A 141 -24.53 5.74 -0.47
C ASN A 141 -24.54 5.28 0.98
N ALA A 142 -23.73 4.27 1.34
CA ALA A 142 -23.62 3.80 2.71
C ALA A 142 -23.03 4.86 3.66
N ALA A 143 -21.99 5.59 3.21
CA ALA A 143 -21.40 6.69 3.98
C ALA A 143 -22.40 7.82 4.18
N LEU A 144 -23.10 8.24 3.12
CA LEU A 144 -24.12 9.28 3.19
C LEU A 144 -25.29 8.89 4.10
N ALA A 145 -25.76 7.64 4.01
CA ALA A 145 -26.82 7.14 4.89
C ALA A 145 -26.40 7.18 6.37
N LYS A 146 -25.16 6.82 6.66
CA LYS A 146 -24.59 6.91 8.00
C LYS A 146 -24.54 8.34 8.50
N ASP A 147 -24.02 9.27 7.68
CA ASP A 147 -23.89 10.68 8.05
C ASP A 147 -25.27 11.33 8.31
N ILE A 148 -26.25 11.02 7.45
CA ILE A 148 -27.64 11.49 7.64
C ILE A 148 -28.23 10.92 8.94
N PHE A 149 -28.00 9.64 9.22
CA PHE A 149 -28.49 9.01 10.45
C PHE A 149 -27.85 9.63 11.70
N GLU A 150 -26.55 9.88 11.68
CA GLU A 150 -25.82 10.55 12.77
C GLU A 150 -26.30 11.99 12.97
N ALA A 151 -26.46 12.75 11.88
CA ALA A 151 -26.98 14.10 11.92
C ALA A 151 -28.41 14.15 12.50
N PHE A 152 -29.28 13.24 12.06
CA PHE A 152 -30.64 13.11 12.60
C PHE A 152 -30.62 12.75 14.09
N GLY A 153 -29.76 11.79 14.49
CA GLY A 153 -29.60 11.37 15.87
C GLY A 153 -29.11 12.51 16.78
N ASN A 154 -28.19 13.34 16.29
CA ASN A 154 -27.71 14.52 17.01
C ASN A 154 -28.80 15.58 17.13
N ALA A 155 -29.50 15.91 16.05
CA ALA A 155 -30.61 16.85 16.07
C ALA A 155 -31.76 16.37 17.00
N ALA A 156 -32.06 15.08 17.00
CA ALA A 156 -33.05 14.50 17.91
C ALA A 156 -32.62 14.61 19.39
N ARG A 157 -31.32 14.40 19.70
CA ARG A 157 -30.80 14.58 21.05
C ARG A 157 -30.84 16.04 21.51
N GLU A 158 -30.56 16.97 20.63
CA GLU A 158 -30.66 18.41 20.92
C GLU A 158 -32.10 18.86 21.13
N ALA A 159 -33.04 18.28 20.35
CA ALA A 159 -34.47 18.63 20.47
C ALA A 159 -35.14 18.03 21.72
N VAL A 160 -34.60 16.91 22.24
CA VAL A 160 -35.06 16.27 23.47
C VAL A 160 -33.99 16.48 24.53
N ASP A 161 -34.30 17.27 25.59
CA ASP A 161 -33.39 17.52 26.70
C ASP A 161 -33.06 16.18 27.43
N VAL A 162 -32.06 15.48 26.93
CA VAL A 162 -31.64 14.15 27.42
C VAL A 162 -30.81 14.33 28.68
N ASN A 163 -31.42 14.17 29.83
CA ASN A 163 -30.72 14.18 31.12
C ASN A 163 -30.32 12.74 31.51
N ILE A 164 -29.03 12.42 31.38
CA ILE A 164 -28.48 11.14 31.82
C ILE A 164 -28.14 11.23 33.31
N ASN A 165 -28.91 10.53 34.17
CA ASN A 165 -28.64 10.43 35.58
C ASN A 165 -27.35 9.59 35.82
N GLN A 166 -26.23 10.28 36.00
CA GLN A 166 -24.92 9.66 36.22
C GLN A 166 -24.85 8.79 37.48
N THR A 167 -25.67 9.09 38.48
CA THR A 167 -25.73 8.33 39.74
C THR A 167 -26.37 6.97 39.51
N THR A 168 -27.49 6.96 38.77
CA THR A 168 -28.16 5.70 38.40
C THR A 168 -27.29 4.85 37.46
N LEU A 169 -26.60 5.48 36.50
CA LEU A 169 -25.69 4.78 35.60
C LEU A 169 -24.55 4.09 36.36
N ARG A 170 -23.95 4.78 37.33
CA ARG A 170 -22.88 4.21 38.16
C ARG A 170 -23.39 3.05 39.03
N SER A 171 -24.60 3.18 39.63
CA SER A 171 -25.17 2.12 40.46
C SER A 171 -25.50 0.87 39.65
N VAL A 172 -25.98 1.01 38.41
CA VAL A 172 -26.22 -0.12 37.50
C VAL A 172 -24.89 -0.78 37.09
N ASN A 173 -23.89 0.01 36.72
CA ASN A 173 -22.58 -0.52 36.35
C ASN A 173 -21.89 -1.24 37.52
N SER A 174 -21.98 -0.69 38.77
CA SER A 174 -21.40 -1.36 39.93
C SER A 174 -22.10 -2.68 40.25
N ASN A 175 -23.41 -2.76 40.06
CA ASN A 175 -24.17 -4.00 40.25
C ASN A 175 -23.86 -5.06 39.17
N LEU A 176 -23.59 -4.63 37.94
CA LEU A 176 -23.21 -5.55 36.84
C LEU A 176 -21.77 -6.05 36.98
N LEU A 177 -20.86 -5.23 37.52
CA LEU A 177 -19.45 -5.59 37.67
C LEU A 177 -19.14 -6.24 39.06
N GLY A 178 -20.02 -6.08 40.02
CA GLY A 178 -19.85 -6.62 41.39
C GLY A 178 -20.57 -7.96 41.65
N GLY A 179 -21.21 -8.56 40.65
CA GLY A 179 -21.98 -9.79 40.75
C GLY A 179 -21.28 -11.03 40.18
N GLY A 180 -19.93 -11.10 40.21
CA GLY A 180 -19.14 -12.26 39.79
C GLY A 180 -18.29 -12.80 40.92
#